data_fe8e114f3584583b4af9c295c0ebebc1
#
_entry.id   fe8e114f3584583b4af9c295c0ebebc1
#
_cell.length_a   1.000
_cell.length_b   1.000
_cell.length_c   1.000
_cell.angle_alpha   90.00
_cell.angle_beta   90.00
_cell.angle_gamma   90.00
#
_symmetry.space_group_name_H-M   'P 1'
#
loop_
_entity.id
_entity.type
_entity.pdbx_description
1 polymer ?
#
loop_
_entity_poly.entity_id
_entity_poly.type
_entity_poly.pdbx_seq_one_letter_code
_entity_poly.pdbx_strand_id
1 'polypeptide(L)'
;MDDTKTIGLGLITRTAPAGVGPTLDKLEVLLRAGGITVFARIDHAAGAKQVGLTMPPSQVLIFGNPRGGTALMLAAPTLAIDLPFKALAWEDAHGQAWLSFNDPRYLAQRFGLGEEHLRPLAPLVAILERATA
;
A
#
# COMPACT_ATOMS: atom_id res chain seq x y z
N MET A 1 -17.74 5.70 -12.84
CA MET A 1 -16.91 4.60 -13.40
C MET A 1 -15.95 4.13 -12.30
N ASP A 2 -15.83 2.84 -12.13
CA ASP A 2 -14.92 2.27 -11.15
C ASP A 2 -13.50 2.22 -11.75
N ASP A 3 -12.57 2.97 -11.12
CA ASP A 3 -11.16 3.00 -11.54
C ASP A 3 -10.33 1.91 -10.84
N THR A 4 -11.01 1.03 -10.11
CA THR A 4 -10.34 -0.06 -9.40
C THR A 4 -10.28 -1.29 -10.29
N LYS A 5 -9.13 -1.93 -10.34
CA LYS A 5 -9.02 -3.26 -10.93
C LYS A 5 -8.21 -4.18 -10.02
N THR A 6 -8.43 -5.48 -10.17
CA THR A 6 -7.71 -6.49 -9.41
C THR A 6 -6.64 -7.12 -10.30
N ILE A 7 -5.38 -7.01 -9.88
CA ILE A 7 -4.23 -7.64 -10.53
C ILE A 7 -3.54 -8.47 -9.45
N GLY A 8 -3.57 -9.77 -9.60
CA GLY A 8 -3.04 -10.65 -8.57
C GLY A 8 -4.03 -10.89 -7.42
N LEU A 9 -3.80 -11.94 -6.67
CA LEU A 9 -4.68 -12.36 -5.57
C LEU A 9 -4.59 -11.39 -4.40
N GLY A 10 -5.73 -10.87 -3.97
CA GLY A 10 -5.80 -9.98 -2.81
C GLY A 10 -5.21 -8.59 -3.01
N LEU A 11 -4.96 -8.20 -4.26
CA LEU A 11 -4.41 -6.90 -4.56
C LEU A 11 -5.52 -5.95 -5.03
N ILE A 12 -5.59 -4.76 -4.46
CA ILE A 12 -6.44 -3.67 -4.92
C ILE A 12 -5.56 -2.71 -5.71
N THR A 13 -5.97 -2.40 -6.95
CA THR A 13 -5.22 -1.50 -7.83
C THR A 13 -6.15 -0.41 -8.35
N ARG A 14 -5.75 0.85 -8.16
CA ARG A 14 -6.51 2.02 -8.55
C ARG A 14 -5.68 2.91 -9.46
N THR A 15 -6.33 3.61 -10.40
CA THR A 15 -5.61 4.61 -11.20
C THR A 15 -5.05 5.72 -10.30
N ALA A 16 -3.86 6.20 -10.64
CA ALA A 16 -3.18 7.28 -9.94
C ALA A 16 -2.86 8.42 -10.93
N PRO A 17 -3.86 9.26 -11.26
CA PRO A 17 -3.71 10.27 -12.34
C PRO A 17 -2.57 11.26 -12.13
N ALA A 18 -2.21 11.52 -10.87
CA ALA A 18 -1.13 12.46 -10.56
C ALA A 18 0.28 11.91 -10.85
N GLY A 19 0.39 10.61 -11.09
CA GLY A 19 1.68 9.95 -11.33
C GLY A 19 2.26 9.29 -10.08
N VAL A 20 3.35 8.55 -10.26
CA VAL A 20 3.95 7.73 -9.19
C VAL A 20 4.42 8.58 -8.01
N GLY A 21 5.33 9.53 -8.24
CA GLY A 21 5.89 10.35 -7.16
C GLY A 21 4.85 11.19 -6.44
N PRO A 22 4.07 12.03 -7.16
CA PRO A 22 3.05 12.87 -6.53
C PRO A 22 1.99 12.09 -5.76
N THR A 23 1.59 10.91 -6.23
CA THR A 23 0.62 10.07 -5.52
C THR A 23 1.16 9.63 -4.17
N LEU A 24 2.41 9.17 -4.09
CA LEU A 24 3.02 8.80 -2.82
C LEU A 24 3.30 10.00 -1.93
N ASP A 25 3.63 11.16 -2.50
CA ASP A 25 3.78 12.39 -1.73
C ASP A 25 2.47 12.73 -1.00
N LYS A 26 1.36 12.68 -1.72
CA LYS A 26 0.04 12.90 -1.15
C LYS A 26 -0.30 11.85 -0.09
N LEU A 27 0.01 10.59 -0.36
CA LEU A 27 -0.24 9.51 0.59
C LEU A 27 0.54 9.71 1.89
N GLU A 28 1.81 10.12 1.83
CA GLU A 28 2.59 10.39 3.02
C GLU A 28 1.95 11.47 3.89
N VAL A 29 1.48 12.56 3.27
CA VAL A 29 0.81 13.65 3.99
C VAL A 29 -0.44 13.13 4.69
N LEU A 30 -1.27 12.36 3.98
CA LEU A 30 -2.52 11.81 4.53
C LEU A 30 -2.27 10.83 5.66
N LEU A 31 -1.26 9.96 5.52
CA LEU A 31 -0.90 9.00 6.55
C LEU A 31 -0.43 9.69 7.83
N ARG A 32 0.48 10.66 7.70
CA ARG A 32 0.99 11.41 8.86
C ARG A 32 -0.12 12.19 9.55
N ALA A 33 -1.02 12.81 8.78
CA ALA A 33 -2.18 13.51 9.34
C ALA A 33 -3.10 12.57 10.11
N GLY A 34 -3.18 11.30 9.71
CA GLY A 34 -3.95 10.26 10.39
C GLY A 34 -3.22 9.58 11.55
N GLY A 35 -2.03 10.04 11.92
CA GLY A 35 -1.25 9.47 13.01
C GLY A 35 -0.56 8.16 12.65
N ILE A 36 -0.41 7.86 11.35
CA ILE A 36 0.23 6.64 10.88
C ILE A 36 1.70 6.92 10.60
N THR A 37 2.57 6.02 11.05
CA THR A 37 4.02 6.17 10.87
C THR A 37 4.43 5.70 9.48
N VAL A 38 5.19 6.53 8.78
CA VAL A 38 5.85 6.16 7.52
C VAL A 38 7.25 5.67 7.86
N PHE A 39 7.55 4.41 7.56
CA PHE A 39 8.83 3.79 7.91
C PHE A 39 9.87 3.96 6.82
N ALA A 40 9.46 3.82 5.56
CA ALA A 40 10.39 3.88 4.43
C ALA A 40 9.65 4.17 3.13
N ARG A 41 10.40 4.70 2.18
CA ARG A 41 9.95 4.85 0.80
C ARG A 41 11.09 4.36 -0.08
N ILE A 42 10.81 3.33 -0.89
CA ILE A 42 11.82 2.67 -1.70
C ILE A 42 11.53 2.94 -3.17
N ASP A 43 12.52 3.46 -3.89
CA ASP A 43 12.44 3.72 -5.32
C ASP A 43 13.10 2.59 -6.08
N HIS A 44 12.27 1.69 -6.64
CA HIS A 44 12.77 0.53 -7.38
C HIS A 44 13.43 0.93 -8.70
N ALA A 45 12.90 1.95 -9.38
CA ALA A 45 13.49 2.42 -10.64
C ALA A 45 14.87 3.03 -10.41
N ALA A 46 15.07 3.76 -9.31
CA ALA A 46 16.38 4.28 -8.94
C ALA A 46 17.35 3.15 -8.61
N GLY A 47 16.87 2.11 -7.92
CA GLY A 47 17.68 0.92 -7.63
C GLY A 47 18.12 0.20 -8.89
N ALA A 48 17.22 0.07 -9.86
CA ALA A 48 17.56 -0.52 -11.17
C ALA A 48 18.66 0.27 -11.86
N LYS A 49 18.56 1.60 -11.86
CA LYS A 49 19.53 2.48 -12.47
C LYS A 49 20.92 2.32 -11.87
N GLN A 50 21.01 2.12 -10.56
CA GLN A 50 22.29 1.92 -9.87
C GLN A 50 23.04 0.68 -10.34
N VAL A 51 22.35 -0.32 -10.88
CA VAL A 51 22.97 -1.55 -11.40
C VAL A 51 22.93 -1.60 -12.93
N GLY A 52 22.73 -0.46 -13.59
CA GLY A 52 22.79 -0.33 -15.05
C GLY A 52 21.54 -0.81 -15.79
N LEU A 53 20.43 -0.95 -15.08
CA LEU A 53 19.15 -1.36 -15.66
C LEU A 53 18.17 -0.19 -15.72
N THR A 54 17.15 -0.32 -16.55
CA THR A 54 16.09 0.69 -16.70
C THR A 54 14.73 0.03 -16.52
N MET A 55 13.85 0.67 -15.77
CA MET A 55 12.45 0.25 -15.61
C MET A 55 11.56 1.48 -15.47
N PRO A 56 10.25 1.35 -15.75
CA PRO A 56 9.31 2.44 -15.49
C PRO A 56 9.30 2.84 -14.01
N PRO A 57 8.82 4.06 -13.69
CA PRO A 57 8.68 4.48 -12.29
C PRO A 57 7.95 3.45 -11.45
N SER A 58 8.51 3.17 -10.28
CA SER A 58 7.94 2.21 -9.32
C SER A 58 8.51 2.52 -7.94
N GLN A 59 7.63 2.87 -7.00
CA GLN A 59 8.02 3.21 -5.63
C GLN A 59 7.06 2.58 -4.65
N VAL A 60 7.59 2.00 -3.58
CA VAL A 60 6.79 1.42 -2.50
C VAL A 60 6.94 2.24 -1.23
N LEU A 61 5.81 2.56 -0.61
CA LEU A 61 5.74 3.24 0.68
C LEU A 61 5.40 2.22 1.76
N ILE A 62 6.18 2.20 2.83
CA ILE A 62 6.03 1.26 3.95
C ILE A 62 5.59 2.04 5.17
N PHE A 63 4.46 1.65 5.76
CA PHE A 63 3.83 2.42 6.83
C PHE A 63 3.03 1.52 7.76
N GLY A 64 2.71 2.03 8.93
CA GLY A 64 1.88 1.31 9.88
C GLY A 64 1.63 2.08 11.16
N ASN A 65 0.71 1.52 11.95
CA ASN A 65 0.42 2.01 13.29
C ASN A 65 0.77 0.89 14.27
N PRO A 66 1.79 1.10 15.13
CA PRO A 66 2.20 0.05 16.07
C PRO A 66 1.08 -0.47 16.97
N ARG A 67 0.12 0.38 17.33
CA ARG A 67 -1.03 -0.06 18.15
C ARG A 67 -1.88 -1.07 17.41
N GLY A 68 -2.30 -0.73 16.17
CA GLY A 68 -3.10 -1.63 15.34
C GLY A 68 -2.32 -2.87 14.91
N GLY A 69 -1.08 -2.68 14.50
CA GLY A 69 -0.21 -3.78 14.07
C GLY A 69 0.07 -4.77 15.19
N THR A 70 0.33 -4.30 16.40
CA THR A 70 0.59 -5.17 17.53
C THR A 70 -0.62 -6.04 17.86
N ALA A 71 -1.82 -5.47 17.85
CA ALA A 71 -3.05 -6.24 18.10
C ALA A 71 -3.23 -7.36 17.07
N LEU A 72 -2.96 -7.08 15.79
CA LEU A 72 -3.04 -8.09 14.74
C LEU A 72 -2.01 -9.19 14.92
N MET A 73 -0.77 -8.84 15.25
CA MET A 73 0.31 -9.80 15.47
C MET A 73 0.08 -10.67 16.71
N LEU A 74 -0.57 -10.12 17.75
CA LEU A 74 -0.93 -10.92 18.91
C LEU A 74 -2.02 -11.94 18.56
N ALA A 75 -2.96 -11.57 17.68
CA ALA A 75 -4.02 -12.47 17.21
C ALA A 75 -3.48 -13.52 16.24
N ALA A 76 -2.52 -13.15 15.38
CA ALA A 76 -1.93 -14.03 14.39
C ALA A 76 -0.44 -13.68 14.22
N PRO A 77 0.45 -14.31 14.99
CA PRO A 77 1.88 -13.94 15.00
C PRO A 77 2.56 -13.99 13.64
N THR A 78 2.18 -14.93 12.78
CA THR A 78 2.80 -15.05 11.45
C THR A 78 2.37 -13.95 10.50
N LEU A 79 1.32 -13.20 10.81
CA LEU A 79 0.92 -12.03 10.04
C LEU A 79 2.04 -10.98 9.98
N ALA A 80 2.95 -11.01 10.94
CA ALA A 80 4.10 -10.09 10.97
C ALA A 80 4.94 -10.15 9.69
N ILE A 81 4.90 -11.26 8.93
CA ILE A 81 5.61 -11.36 7.64
C ILE A 81 5.04 -10.36 6.60
N ASP A 82 3.75 -10.04 6.71
CA ASP A 82 3.08 -9.11 5.79
C ASP A 82 2.94 -7.70 6.37
N LEU A 83 3.52 -7.43 7.52
CA LEU A 83 3.58 -6.10 8.11
C LEU A 83 5.03 -5.57 8.05
N PRO A 84 5.23 -4.25 8.05
CA PRO A 84 4.23 -3.17 7.97
C PRO A 84 3.41 -3.19 6.67
N PHE A 85 2.34 -2.39 6.64
CA PHE A 85 1.57 -2.22 5.41
C PHE A 85 2.39 -1.53 4.33
N LYS A 86 2.01 -1.77 3.07
CA LYS A 86 2.71 -1.22 1.90
C LYS A 86 1.71 -0.73 0.87
N ALA A 87 2.09 0.33 0.18
CA ALA A 87 1.39 0.82 -1.00
C ALA A 87 2.41 1.04 -2.10
N LEU A 88 2.15 0.48 -3.27
CA LEU A 88 3.02 0.56 -4.44
C LEU A 88 2.41 1.51 -5.46
N ALA A 89 3.13 2.57 -5.81
CA ALA A 89 2.80 3.40 -6.95
C ALA A 89 3.72 3.00 -8.11
N TRP A 90 3.12 2.68 -9.25
CA TRP A 90 3.85 2.13 -10.38
C TRP A 90 3.24 2.56 -11.70
N GLU A 91 4.06 2.60 -12.74
CA GLU A 91 3.65 2.98 -14.08
C GLU A 91 3.70 1.76 -14.98
N ASP A 92 2.63 1.55 -15.75
CA ASP A 92 2.56 0.44 -16.70
C ASP A 92 3.28 0.75 -18.02
N ALA A 93 3.24 -0.19 -18.95
CA ALA A 93 3.92 -0.05 -20.24
C ALA A 93 3.34 1.06 -21.12
N HIS A 94 2.15 1.57 -20.79
CA HIS A 94 1.47 2.63 -21.55
C HIS A 94 1.63 4.00 -20.88
N GLY A 95 2.43 4.10 -19.81
CA GLY A 95 2.62 5.36 -19.11
C GLY A 95 1.51 5.70 -18.12
N GLN A 96 0.59 4.77 -17.85
CA GLN A 96 -0.45 4.97 -16.84
C GLN A 96 0.09 4.62 -15.47
N ALA A 97 -0.08 5.52 -14.51
CA ALA A 97 0.29 5.25 -13.13
C ALA A 97 -0.88 4.64 -12.34
N TRP A 98 -0.54 3.77 -11.42
CA TRP A 98 -1.45 3.02 -10.57
C TRP A 98 -0.97 3.03 -9.13
N LEU A 99 -1.91 2.90 -8.19
CA LEU A 99 -1.62 2.63 -6.78
C LEU A 99 -2.17 1.25 -6.43
N SER A 100 -1.31 0.39 -5.92
CA SER A 100 -1.68 -0.98 -5.53
C SER A 100 -1.39 -1.20 -4.05
N PHE A 101 -2.29 -1.90 -3.38
CA PHE A 101 -2.10 -2.28 -1.98
C PHE A 101 -2.84 -3.57 -1.68
N ASN A 102 -2.41 -4.27 -0.63
CA ASN A 102 -3.06 -5.51 -0.21
C ASN A 102 -4.43 -5.21 0.40
N ASP A 103 -5.44 -5.94 -0.06
CA ASP A 103 -6.76 -5.90 0.54
C ASP A 103 -6.68 -6.50 1.96
N PRO A 104 -7.07 -5.75 3.00
CA PRO A 104 -7.06 -6.29 4.37
C PRO A 104 -7.84 -7.60 4.52
N ARG A 105 -8.92 -7.77 3.75
CA ARG A 105 -9.71 -9.01 3.77
C ARG A 105 -8.91 -10.21 3.32
N TYR A 106 -8.02 -10.03 2.34
CA TYR A 106 -7.12 -11.09 1.89
C TYR A 106 -6.13 -11.47 3.00
N LEU A 107 -5.56 -10.48 3.69
CA LEU A 107 -4.64 -10.73 4.80
C LEU A 107 -5.35 -11.49 5.93
N ALA A 108 -6.57 -11.08 6.27
CA ALA A 108 -7.37 -11.75 7.28
C ALA A 108 -7.62 -13.22 6.87
N GLN A 109 -8.00 -13.46 5.63
CA GLN A 109 -8.25 -14.80 5.12
C GLN A 109 -6.97 -15.66 5.15
N ARG A 110 -5.86 -15.08 4.73
CA ARG A 110 -4.56 -15.77 4.70
C ARG A 110 -4.15 -16.26 6.09
N PHE A 111 -4.41 -15.48 7.14
CA PHE A 111 -3.96 -15.76 8.50
C PHE A 111 -5.08 -16.18 9.44
N GLY A 112 -6.26 -16.46 8.93
CA GLY A 112 -7.37 -16.98 9.72
C GLY A 112 -7.99 -15.98 10.70
N LEU A 113 -7.98 -14.69 10.38
CA LEU A 113 -8.56 -13.64 11.20
C LEU A 113 -10.02 -13.38 10.83
N GLY A 114 -10.84 -13.00 11.81
CA GLY A 114 -12.23 -12.61 11.61
C GLY A 114 -12.40 -11.14 11.27
N GLU A 115 -13.64 -10.75 10.95
CA GLU A 115 -13.96 -9.38 10.56
C GLU A 115 -13.67 -8.36 11.66
N GLU A 116 -13.75 -8.76 12.92
CA GLU A 116 -13.45 -7.88 14.05
C GLU A 116 -12.02 -7.33 14.01
N HIS A 117 -11.10 -8.07 13.39
CA HIS A 117 -9.73 -7.63 13.22
C HIS A 117 -9.57 -6.66 12.04
N LEU A 118 -10.54 -6.62 11.12
CA LEU A 118 -10.51 -5.74 9.95
C LEU A 118 -11.03 -4.34 10.24
N ARG A 119 -11.94 -4.19 11.19
CA ARG A 119 -12.57 -2.90 11.49
C ARG A 119 -11.57 -1.78 11.77
N PRO A 120 -10.51 -2.02 12.57
CA PRO A 120 -9.52 -0.97 12.83
C PRO A 120 -8.73 -0.53 11.59
N LEU A 121 -8.79 -1.31 10.50
CA LEU A 121 -8.08 -1.02 9.26
C LEU A 121 -8.89 -0.17 8.28
N ALA A 122 -10.20 0.01 8.51
CA ALA A 122 -11.05 0.78 7.61
C ALA A 122 -10.56 2.23 7.39
N PRO A 123 -10.12 2.97 8.42
CA PRO A 123 -9.57 4.31 8.20
C PRO A 123 -8.34 4.31 7.30
N LEU A 124 -7.50 3.28 7.39
CA LEU A 124 -6.32 3.15 6.54
C LEU A 124 -6.71 2.96 5.07
N VAL A 125 -7.68 2.10 4.79
CA VAL A 125 -8.17 1.89 3.43
C VAL A 125 -8.73 3.19 2.86
N ALA A 126 -9.48 3.95 3.64
CA ALA A 126 -10.02 5.24 3.22
C ALA A 126 -8.91 6.24 2.86
N ILE A 127 -7.81 6.26 3.61
CA ILE A 127 -6.64 7.10 3.30
C ILE A 127 -6.04 6.69 1.96
N LEU A 128 -5.86 5.39 1.71
CA LEU A 128 -5.31 4.88 0.45
C LEU A 128 -6.19 5.28 -0.73
N GLU A 129 -7.51 5.18 -0.59
CA GLU A 129 -8.44 5.60 -1.64
C GLU A 129 -8.36 7.11 -1.90
N ARG A 130 -8.22 7.93 -0.86
CA ARG A 130 -8.10 9.37 -0.99
C ARG A 130 -6.81 9.80 -1.68
N ALA A 131 -5.75 9.02 -1.60
CA ALA A 131 -4.48 9.33 -2.25
C ALA A 131 -4.58 9.36 -3.77
N THR A 132 -5.57 8.68 -4.35
CA THR A 132 -5.81 8.63 -5.79
C THR A 132 -7.00 9.47 -6.24
N ALA A 133 -7.66 10.13 -5.32
CA ALA A 133 -8.82 10.96 -5.63
C ALA A 133 -8.45 12.27 -6.34
#